data_1581c89fb90b1262d078dae8fb8815f7
#
_entry.id   1581c89fb90b1262d078dae8fb8815f7
#
_cell.length_a   1.000
_cell.length_b   1.000
_cell.length_c   1.000
_cell.angle_alpha   90.00
_cell.angle_beta   90.00
_cell.angle_gamma   90.00
#
_symmetry.space_group_name_H-M   'P 1'
#
loop_
_entity.id
_entity.type
_entity.pdbx_description
1 polymer ?
#
loop_
_entity_poly.entity_id
_entity_poly.type
_entity_poly.pdbx_seq_one_letter_code
_entity_poly.pdbx_strand_id
1 'polypeptide(L)'
;MNIDRRLIEDFIPIREISAEAAREKSIRKGHISTLHLWWARRPLVAARAAVFAALVAAPETYQKRTCLKKTMVELCRWEAGESTVERAKKKILEAQRERLNLPADTPLNQVPAPKVLDIFAGGGAIPLEALRLGCETYAIDLNPVAHIIELCTLVYPQKYGKKLADEVEKWGNWVIENVRAEIGDFYPAIKVVEILLEEF
;
A
#
# COMPACT_ATOMS: atom_id res chain seq x y z
N MET A 1 23.42 -0.07 26.84
CA MET A 1 22.57 -0.85 25.94
C MET A 1 21.89 0.10 24.97
N ASN A 2 22.25 0.07 23.71
CA ASN A 2 21.54 0.84 22.69
C ASN A 2 20.22 0.12 22.44
N ILE A 3 19.14 0.59 23.06
CA ILE A 3 17.81 0.00 22.87
C ILE A 3 17.37 0.42 21.47
N ASP A 4 17.20 -0.54 20.57
CA ASP A 4 16.69 -0.35 19.21
C ASP A 4 15.20 0.07 19.25
N ARG A 5 14.95 1.25 19.82
CA ARG A 5 13.61 1.81 20.03
C ARG A 5 13.08 2.41 18.74
N ARG A 6 11.85 2.06 18.38
CA ARG A 6 11.20 2.49 17.17
C ARG A 6 10.23 3.65 17.38
N LEU A 7 9.96 4.40 16.31
CA LEU A 7 9.04 5.54 16.36
C LEU A 7 7.64 5.11 16.84
N ILE A 8 7.20 3.91 16.48
CA ILE A 8 5.90 3.35 16.92
C ILE A 8 5.78 3.23 18.45
N GLU A 9 6.90 3.08 19.15
CA GLU A 9 6.96 2.98 20.61
C GLU A 9 6.98 4.36 21.29
N ASP A 10 7.27 5.43 20.53
CA ASP A 10 7.34 6.78 21.05
C ASP A 10 6.10 7.61 20.70
N PHE A 11 5.73 7.64 19.43
CA PHE A 11 4.69 8.54 18.96
C PHE A 11 4.07 8.11 17.63
N ILE A 12 2.73 8.11 17.59
CA ILE A 12 1.93 8.00 16.36
C ILE A 12 0.84 9.10 16.37
N PRO A 13 0.67 9.89 15.31
CA PRO A 13 -0.40 10.90 15.19
C PRO A 13 -1.75 10.22 14.89
N ILE A 14 -2.30 9.50 15.88
CA ILE A 14 -3.49 8.64 15.72
C ILE A 14 -4.69 9.43 15.19
N ARG A 15 -4.89 10.67 15.66
CA ARG A 15 -6.03 11.50 15.26
C ARG A 15 -6.01 11.80 13.77
N GLU A 16 -4.87 12.23 13.27
CA GLU A 16 -4.67 12.60 11.87
C GLU A 16 -4.77 11.38 10.96
N ILE A 17 -4.15 10.26 11.37
CA ILE A 17 -4.22 8.98 10.63
C ILE A 17 -5.66 8.45 10.60
N SER A 18 -6.38 8.52 11.70
CA SER A 18 -7.78 8.06 11.77
C SER A 18 -8.71 8.88 10.88
N ALA A 19 -8.48 10.18 10.78
CA ALA A 19 -9.26 11.05 9.89
C ALA A 19 -9.06 10.67 8.42
N GLU A 20 -7.82 10.44 7.99
CA GLU A 20 -7.53 10.01 6.62
C GLU A 20 -8.00 8.57 6.35
N ALA A 21 -7.89 7.67 7.32
CA ALA A 21 -8.42 6.31 7.23
C ALA A 21 -9.95 6.28 7.09
N ALA A 22 -10.65 7.22 7.72
CA ALA A 22 -12.10 7.37 7.57
C ALA A 22 -12.47 7.83 6.15
N ARG A 23 -11.69 8.77 5.56
CA ARG A 23 -11.84 9.17 4.16
C ARG A 23 -11.65 8.00 3.22
N GLU A 24 -10.56 7.24 3.38
CA GLU A 24 -10.28 6.07 2.56
C GLU A 24 -11.43 5.07 2.57
N LYS A 25 -12.06 4.84 3.72
CA LYS A 25 -13.21 3.91 3.83
C LYS A 25 -14.45 4.38 3.07
N SER A 26 -14.57 5.67 2.77
CA SER A 26 -15.70 6.22 2.01
C SER A 26 -15.51 6.11 0.50
N ILE A 27 -14.31 5.79 0.00
CA ILE A 27 -14.02 5.69 -1.43
C ILE A 27 -14.72 4.44 -1.99
N ARG A 28 -15.48 4.61 -3.06
CA ARG A 28 -16.25 3.56 -3.71
C ARG A 28 -15.67 3.12 -5.05
N LYS A 29 -14.85 3.97 -5.71
CA LYS A 29 -14.34 3.76 -7.06
C LYS A 29 -12.84 4.08 -7.13
N GLY A 30 -12.12 3.45 -8.05
CA GLY A 30 -10.72 3.79 -8.37
C GLY A 30 -9.71 3.50 -7.26
N HIS A 31 -10.05 2.66 -6.31
CA HIS A 31 -9.18 2.29 -5.21
C HIS A 31 -8.88 0.80 -5.25
N ILE A 32 -7.63 0.41 -5.03
CA ILE A 32 -7.20 -1.00 -5.10
C ILE A 32 -8.08 -1.93 -4.23
N SER A 33 -8.56 -1.46 -3.10
CA SER A 33 -9.45 -2.22 -2.22
C SER A 33 -10.87 -2.42 -2.77
N THR A 34 -11.22 -1.76 -3.87
CA THR A 34 -12.51 -1.96 -4.54
C THR A 34 -12.48 -3.08 -5.56
N LEU A 35 -11.30 -3.60 -5.93
CA LEU A 35 -11.16 -4.79 -6.77
C LEU A 35 -11.81 -6.01 -6.12
N HIS A 36 -11.58 -6.21 -4.82
CA HIS A 36 -12.25 -7.22 -4.02
C HIS A 36 -12.44 -6.72 -2.59
N LEU A 37 -13.67 -6.73 -2.11
CA LEU A 37 -13.99 -6.31 -0.75
C LEU A 37 -13.58 -7.39 0.24
N TRP A 38 -12.53 -7.10 1.02
CA TRP A 38 -12.11 -7.95 2.13
C TRP A 38 -12.77 -7.47 3.42
N TRP A 39 -13.52 -8.32 4.11
CA TRP A 39 -14.32 -7.93 5.29
C TRP A 39 -13.49 -7.43 6.47
N ALA A 40 -12.27 -7.93 6.66
CA ALA A 40 -11.33 -7.48 7.71
C ALA A 40 -10.30 -6.46 7.20
N ARG A 41 -10.61 -5.72 6.12
CA ARG A 41 -9.68 -4.78 5.48
C ARG A 41 -9.15 -3.74 6.46
N ARG A 42 -7.83 -3.58 6.47
CA ARG A 42 -7.16 -2.44 7.12
C ARG A 42 -7.05 -1.27 6.13
N PRO A 43 -7.31 -0.02 6.54
CA PRO A 43 -7.03 1.14 5.70
C PRO A 43 -5.56 1.20 5.32
N LEU A 44 -5.26 1.48 4.05
CA LEU A 44 -3.88 1.58 3.55
C LEU A 44 -3.11 2.69 4.27
N VAL A 45 -3.77 3.80 4.56
CA VAL A 45 -3.19 4.91 5.34
C VAL A 45 -2.70 4.43 6.70
N ALA A 46 -3.49 3.64 7.42
CA ALA A 46 -3.11 3.11 8.73
C ALA A 46 -1.98 2.07 8.62
N ALA A 47 -2.02 1.20 7.61
CA ALA A 47 -0.95 0.24 7.32
C ALA A 47 0.37 0.97 7.01
N ARG A 48 0.34 2.00 6.18
CA ARG A 48 1.50 2.84 5.84
C ARG A 48 2.12 3.51 7.05
N ALA A 49 1.28 4.08 7.93
CA ALA A 49 1.71 4.69 9.17
C ALA A 49 2.41 3.68 10.09
N ALA A 50 1.82 2.50 10.26
CA ALA A 50 2.34 1.45 11.12
C ALA A 50 3.70 0.94 10.61
N VAL A 51 3.81 0.62 9.31
CA VAL A 51 5.05 0.16 8.69
C VAL A 51 6.15 1.22 8.81
N PHE A 52 5.86 2.48 8.46
CA PHE A 52 6.83 3.55 8.58
C PHE A 52 7.32 3.71 10.04
N ALA A 53 6.40 3.76 10.99
CA ALA A 53 6.73 3.95 12.40
C ALA A 53 7.49 2.75 13.02
N ALA A 54 7.25 1.54 12.53
CA ALA A 54 7.97 0.34 12.96
C ALA A 54 9.41 0.26 12.41
N LEU A 55 9.69 0.91 11.27
CA LEU A 55 10.99 0.82 10.61
C LEU A 55 11.92 2.00 10.91
N VAL A 56 11.39 3.15 11.32
CA VAL A 56 12.17 4.34 11.65
C VAL A 56 12.50 4.36 13.13
N ALA A 57 13.73 4.79 13.48
CA ALA A 57 14.16 4.92 14.87
C ALA A 57 13.35 5.99 15.63
N ALA A 58 13.17 5.78 16.94
CA ALA A 58 12.56 6.75 17.82
C ALA A 58 13.40 8.05 17.87
N PRO A 59 12.77 9.22 17.90
CA PRO A 59 13.49 10.49 17.94
C PRO A 59 14.14 10.73 19.32
N GLU A 60 15.40 11.11 19.34
CA GLU A 60 16.14 11.46 20.56
C GLU A 60 15.87 12.89 21.02
N THR A 61 15.40 13.77 20.12
CA THR A 61 15.19 15.20 20.42
C THR A 61 13.79 15.64 20.00
N TYR A 62 13.29 16.69 20.66
CA TYR A 62 12.01 17.30 20.33
C TYR A 62 11.94 17.79 18.87
N GLN A 63 13.05 18.31 18.34
CA GLN A 63 13.11 18.76 16.94
C GLN A 63 12.97 17.60 15.96
N LYS A 64 13.69 16.49 16.18
CA LYS A 64 13.56 15.27 15.38
C LYS A 64 12.13 14.71 15.46
N ARG A 65 11.53 14.72 16.66
CA ARG A 65 10.13 14.27 16.87
C ARG A 65 9.14 15.10 16.07
N THR A 66 9.26 16.43 16.08
CA THR A 66 8.39 17.34 15.32
C THR A 66 8.54 17.10 13.82
N CYS A 67 9.76 16.93 13.33
CA CYS A 67 10.03 16.62 11.93
C CYS A 67 9.42 15.28 11.51
N LEU A 68 9.58 14.21 12.31
CA LEU A 68 9.02 12.90 12.04
C LEU A 68 7.48 12.92 12.09
N LYS A 69 6.88 13.66 13.04
CA LYS A 69 5.44 13.87 13.09
C LYS A 69 4.93 14.48 11.79
N LYS A 70 5.54 15.57 11.32
CA LYS A 70 5.16 16.23 10.06
C LYS A 70 5.29 15.27 8.88
N THR A 71 6.41 14.55 8.78
CA THR A 71 6.63 13.56 7.71
C THR A 71 5.55 12.48 7.73
N MET A 72 5.20 11.95 8.91
CA MET A 72 4.18 10.91 9.03
C MET A 72 2.79 11.41 8.65
N VAL A 73 2.40 12.60 9.09
CA VAL A 73 1.11 13.22 8.73
C VAL A 73 1.02 13.44 7.22
N GLU A 74 2.08 13.93 6.58
CA GLU A 74 2.12 14.12 5.12
C GLU A 74 2.09 12.78 4.37
N LEU A 75 2.84 11.78 4.84
CA LEU A 75 2.89 10.44 4.28
C LEU A 75 1.54 9.73 4.34
N CYS A 76 0.79 9.96 5.41
CA CYS A 76 -0.50 9.31 5.65
C CYS A 76 -1.68 10.05 5.03
N ARG A 77 -1.48 11.11 4.27
CA ARG A 77 -2.55 11.66 3.43
C ARG A 77 -2.94 10.66 2.36
N TRP A 78 -4.22 10.63 2.04
CA TRP A 78 -4.76 9.77 0.99
C TRP A 78 -3.96 9.90 -0.33
N GLU A 79 -3.71 11.11 -0.76
CA GLU A 79 -2.96 11.46 -1.97
C GLU A 79 -1.50 11.83 -1.65
N ALA A 80 -0.82 11.00 -0.85
CA ALA A 80 0.61 11.23 -0.59
C ALA A 80 1.38 11.19 -1.92
N GLY A 81 1.92 12.35 -2.31
CA GLY A 81 2.69 12.48 -3.55
C GLY A 81 3.98 11.65 -3.52
N GLU A 82 4.47 11.32 -4.72
CA GLU A 82 5.68 10.51 -4.91
C GLU A 82 6.88 11.04 -4.12
N SER A 83 7.10 12.35 -4.12
CA SER A 83 8.18 13.00 -3.36
C SER A 83 8.12 12.74 -1.85
N THR A 84 6.90 12.62 -1.29
CA THR A 84 6.70 12.31 0.14
C THR A 84 7.01 10.85 0.43
N VAL A 85 6.62 9.94 -0.47
CA VAL A 85 6.94 8.51 -0.38
C VAL A 85 8.45 8.30 -0.49
N GLU A 86 9.13 8.94 -1.45
CA GLU A 86 10.59 8.83 -1.59
C GLU A 86 11.34 9.38 -0.37
N ARG A 87 10.86 10.46 0.22
CA ARG A 87 11.42 10.98 1.48
C ARG A 87 11.24 9.99 2.64
N ALA A 88 10.11 9.28 2.69
CA ALA A 88 9.87 8.25 3.70
C ALA A 88 10.79 7.04 3.48
N LYS A 89 10.95 6.56 2.25
CA LYS A 89 11.90 5.49 1.89
C LYS A 89 13.32 5.83 2.32
N LYS A 90 13.75 7.06 2.03
CA LYS A 90 15.08 7.54 2.46
C LYS A 90 15.26 7.43 3.97
N LYS A 91 14.28 7.88 4.77
CA LYS A 91 14.33 7.78 6.24
C LYS A 91 14.36 6.35 6.74
N ILE A 92 13.63 5.44 6.09
CA ILE A 92 13.64 4.02 6.40
C ILE A 92 15.03 3.42 6.13
N LEU A 93 15.65 3.74 4.99
CA LEU A 93 16.98 3.24 4.65
C LEU A 93 18.08 3.85 5.56
N GLU A 94 17.97 5.11 5.95
CA GLU A 94 18.85 5.72 6.94
C GLU A 94 18.78 4.97 8.28
N ALA A 95 17.58 4.70 8.79
CA ALA A 95 17.38 3.93 10.01
C ALA A 95 17.87 2.47 9.86
N GLN A 96 17.68 1.85 8.69
CA GLN A 96 18.17 0.51 8.40
C GLN A 96 19.70 0.45 8.36
N ARG A 97 20.37 1.45 7.78
CA ARG A 97 21.81 1.59 7.75
C ARG A 97 22.39 1.64 9.20
N GLU A 98 21.78 2.46 10.04
CA GLU A 98 22.16 2.57 11.46
C GLU A 98 21.95 1.24 12.20
N ARG A 99 20.79 0.59 11.99
CA ARG A 99 20.46 -0.69 12.61
C ARG A 99 21.44 -1.81 12.23
N LEU A 100 21.90 -1.82 10.98
CA LEU A 100 22.85 -2.82 10.47
C LEU A 100 24.31 -2.46 10.83
N ASN A 101 24.54 -1.36 11.55
CA ASN A 101 25.86 -0.82 11.89
C ASN A 101 26.75 -0.63 10.64
N LEU A 102 26.15 -0.24 9.51
CA LEU A 102 26.90 0.06 8.30
C LEU A 102 27.57 1.43 8.43
N PRO A 103 28.72 1.67 7.78
CA PRO A 103 29.38 2.97 7.75
C PRO A 103 28.44 4.11 7.35
N ALA A 104 28.57 5.27 7.98
CA ALA A 104 27.69 6.41 7.74
C ALA A 104 27.73 6.94 6.30
N ASP A 105 28.83 6.73 5.60
CA ASP A 105 29.08 7.07 4.20
C ASP A 105 28.57 6.01 3.21
N THR A 106 28.03 4.86 3.70
CA THR A 106 27.42 3.84 2.82
C THR A 106 26.26 4.45 2.03
N PRO A 107 26.32 4.42 0.68
CA PRO A 107 25.24 4.94 -0.14
C PRO A 107 23.92 4.21 0.12
N LEU A 108 22.80 4.93 0.17
CA LEU A 108 21.49 4.35 0.51
C LEU A 108 21.02 3.26 -0.47
N ASN A 109 21.43 3.33 -1.71
CA ASN A 109 21.16 2.30 -2.73
C ASN A 109 21.92 0.98 -2.51
N GLN A 110 22.89 0.95 -1.60
CA GLN A 110 23.63 -0.25 -1.19
C GLN A 110 23.14 -0.80 0.15
N VAL A 111 22.26 -0.06 0.84
CA VAL A 111 21.65 -0.53 2.10
C VAL A 111 20.58 -1.57 1.76
N PRO A 112 20.66 -2.78 2.33
CA PRO A 112 19.63 -3.80 2.11
C PRO A 112 18.25 -3.29 2.53
N ALA A 113 17.23 -3.54 1.71
CA ALA A 113 15.86 -3.19 2.05
C ALA A 113 15.42 -3.91 3.35
N PRO A 114 14.69 -3.23 4.24
CA PRO A 114 14.13 -3.90 5.40
C PRO A 114 13.10 -4.94 4.99
N LYS A 115 13.04 -6.04 5.75
CA LYS A 115 12.10 -7.13 5.50
C LYS A 115 10.86 -6.97 6.37
N VAL A 116 9.70 -7.13 5.75
CA VAL A 116 8.39 -7.07 6.41
C VAL A 116 7.65 -8.38 6.15
N LEU A 117 7.18 -9.02 7.21
CA LEU A 117 6.38 -10.24 7.15
C LEU A 117 5.00 -9.97 7.76
N ASP A 118 3.95 -10.27 7.00
CA ASP A 118 2.57 -10.31 7.48
C ASP A 118 2.05 -11.74 7.37
N ILE A 119 1.81 -12.38 8.51
CA ILE A 119 1.36 -13.79 8.59
C ILE A 119 -0.17 -13.94 8.57
N PHE A 120 -0.92 -12.83 8.53
CA PHE A 120 -2.37 -12.77 8.39
C PHE A 120 -2.75 -11.66 7.42
N ALA A 121 -2.18 -11.71 6.22
CA ALA A 121 -2.14 -10.60 5.28
C ALA A 121 -3.53 -10.23 4.70
N GLY A 122 -4.47 -11.16 4.66
CA GLY A 122 -5.85 -10.92 4.19
C GLY A 122 -5.89 -10.30 2.80
N GLY A 123 -6.46 -9.10 2.68
CA GLY A 123 -6.47 -8.35 1.43
C GLY A 123 -5.15 -7.63 1.08
N GLY A 124 -4.04 -7.93 1.77
CA GLY A 124 -2.71 -7.45 1.42
C GLY A 124 -2.41 -5.98 1.75
N ALA A 125 -3.15 -5.35 2.66
CA ALA A 125 -2.98 -3.91 2.95
C ALA A 125 -1.58 -3.56 3.52
N ILE A 126 -1.08 -4.33 4.48
CA ILE A 126 0.25 -4.11 5.07
C ILE A 126 1.35 -4.44 4.06
N PRO A 127 1.33 -5.60 3.37
CA PRO A 127 2.30 -5.91 2.34
C PRO A 127 2.35 -4.86 1.22
N LEU A 128 1.22 -4.37 0.75
CA LEU A 128 1.15 -3.34 -0.29
C LEU A 128 1.87 -2.06 0.13
N GLU A 129 1.57 -1.56 1.33
CA GLU A 129 2.19 -0.33 1.81
C GLU A 129 3.67 -0.51 2.16
N ALA A 130 4.07 -1.69 2.62
CA ALA A 130 5.47 -2.03 2.81
C ALA A 130 6.25 -2.02 1.48
N LEU A 131 5.70 -2.60 0.41
CA LEU A 131 6.26 -2.53 -0.94
C LEU A 131 6.37 -1.07 -1.43
N ARG A 132 5.33 -0.25 -1.25
CA ARG A 132 5.35 1.18 -1.61
C ARG A 132 6.43 1.95 -0.86
N LEU A 133 6.76 1.53 0.37
CA LEU A 133 7.82 2.10 1.18
C LEU A 133 9.22 1.49 0.90
N GLY A 134 9.34 0.65 -0.12
CA GLY A 134 10.62 0.08 -0.56
C GLY A 134 11.12 -1.10 0.26
N CYS A 135 10.23 -1.80 0.97
CA CYS A 135 10.58 -2.99 1.75
C CYS A 135 10.54 -4.25 0.89
N GLU A 136 11.35 -5.24 1.25
CA GLU A 136 11.18 -6.62 0.82
C GLU A 136 10.06 -7.25 1.66
N THR A 137 8.98 -7.72 1.02
CA THR A 137 7.75 -8.04 1.72
C THR A 137 7.31 -9.47 1.49
N TYR A 138 6.90 -10.11 2.57
CA TYR A 138 6.38 -11.47 2.60
C TYR A 138 4.96 -11.44 3.17
N ALA A 139 4.02 -12.05 2.45
CA ALA A 139 2.61 -12.14 2.82
C ALA A 139 2.19 -13.61 2.93
N ILE A 140 1.52 -13.96 4.00
CA ILE A 140 0.99 -15.32 4.23
C ILE A 140 -0.44 -15.18 4.73
N ASP A 141 -1.35 -15.97 4.16
CA ASP A 141 -2.71 -16.13 4.67
C ASP A 141 -3.18 -17.56 4.47
N LEU A 142 -4.00 -18.07 5.38
CA LEU A 142 -4.59 -19.40 5.28
C LEU A 142 -5.71 -19.46 4.24
N ASN A 143 -6.36 -18.31 3.97
CA ASN A 143 -7.51 -18.23 3.07
C ASN A 143 -7.04 -18.16 1.61
N PRO A 144 -7.41 -19.13 0.74
CA PRO A 144 -6.99 -19.12 -0.67
C PRO A 144 -7.51 -17.91 -1.45
N VAL A 145 -8.63 -17.30 -1.04
CA VAL A 145 -9.13 -16.07 -1.66
C VAL A 145 -8.19 -14.89 -1.36
N ALA A 146 -7.69 -14.78 -0.12
CA ALA A 146 -6.68 -13.81 0.24
C ALA A 146 -5.43 -13.94 -0.63
N HIS A 147 -4.96 -15.17 -0.82
CA HIS A 147 -3.80 -15.46 -1.68
C HIS A 147 -4.02 -14.98 -3.13
N ILE A 148 -5.20 -15.23 -3.70
CA ILE A 148 -5.52 -14.74 -5.05
C ILE A 148 -5.53 -13.20 -5.10
N ILE A 149 -6.11 -12.55 -4.10
CA ILE A 149 -6.10 -11.08 -4.01
C ILE A 149 -4.65 -10.56 -3.96
N GLU A 150 -3.81 -11.16 -3.14
CA GLU A 150 -2.40 -10.79 -3.02
C GLU A 150 -1.63 -11.01 -4.34
N LEU A 151 -1.86 -12.11 -5.06
CA LEU A 151 -1.29 -12.32 -6.38
C LEU A 151 -1.69 -11.20 -7.35
N CYS A 152 -2.98 -10.86 -7.40
CA CYS A 152 -3.50 -9.85 -8.33
C CYS A 152 -3.06 -8.43 -7.97
N THR A 153 -2.91 -8.10 -6.68
CA THR A 153 -2.62 -6.73 -6.23
C THR A 153 -1.15 -6.47 -5.96
N LEU A 154 -0.37 -7.48 -5.59
CA LEU A 154 1.04 -7.34 -5.21
C LEU A 154 1.99 -7.94 -6.25
N VAL A 155 1.75 -9.19 -6.69
CA VAL A 155 2.71 -9.93 -7.49
C VAL A 155 2.59 -9.59 -8.97
N TYR A 156 1.41 -9.69 -9.54
CA TYR A 156 1.22 -9.50 -10.98
C TYR A 156 1.51 -8.07 -11.46
N PRO A 157 1.13 -6.99 -10.74
CA PRO A 157 1.51 -5.64 -11.13
C PRO A 157 3.02 -5.42 -11.19
N GLN A 158 3.77 -5.98 -10.24
CA GLN A 158 5.23 -5.89 -10.22
C GLN A 158 5.87 -6.72 -11.33
N LYS A 159 5.32 -7.91 -11.60
CA LYS A 159 5.87 -8.84 -12.58
C LYS A 159 5.60 -8.45 -14.02
N TYR A 160 4.44 -7.92 -14.31
CA TYR A 160 3.96 -7.68 -15.68
C TYR A 160 3.85 -6.19 -16.04
N GLY A 161 3.76 -5.31 -15.04
CA GLY A 161 3.70 -3.87 -15.26
C GLY A 161 2.53 -3.46 -16.17
N LYS A 162 2.79 -2.53 -17.11
CA LYS A 162 1.78 -2.02 -18.05
C LYS A 162 1.13 -3.11 -18.91
N LYS A 163 1.87 -4.16 -19.27
CA LYS A 163 1.32 -5.29 -20.01
C LYS A 163 0.11 -5.94 -19.35
N LEU A 164 0.08 -5.98 -18.01
CA LEU A 164 -1.06 -6.51 -17.28
C LEU A 164 -2.31 -5.67 -17.53
N ALA A 165 -2.20 -4.36 -17.48
CA ALA A 165 -3.34 -3.47 -17.75
C ALA A 165 -3.86 -3.64 -19.16
N ASP A 166 -2.98 -3.67 -20.16
CA ASP A 166 -3.34 -3.85 -21.58
C ASP A 166 -4.07 -5.19 -21.82
N GLU A 167 -3.60 -6.29 -21.19
CA GLU A 167 -4.25 -7.61 -21.33
C GLU A 167 -5.57 -7.68 -20.56
N VAL A 168 -5.69 -7.07 -19.38
CA VAL A 168 -6.95 -7.01 -18.61
C VAL A 168 -8.01 -6.25 -19.41
N GLU A 169 -7.67 -5.12 -20.00
CA GLU A 169 -8.57 -4.34 -20.85
C GLU A 169 -9.03 -5.15 -22.05
N LYS A 170 -8.11 -5.78 -22.79
CA LYS A 170 -8.40 -6.61 -23.94
C LYS A 170 -9.36 -7.75 -23.62
N TRP A 171 -9.06 -8.53 -22.59
CA TRP A 171 -9.88 -9.67 -22.19
C TRP A 171 -11.20 -9.25 -21.54
N GLY A 172 -11.22 -8.13 -20.83
CA GLY A 172 -12.45 -7.53 -20.31
C GLY A 172 -13.42 -7.15 -21.43
N ASN A 173 -12.93 -6.47 -22.46
CA ASN A 173 -13.72 -6.13 -23.63
C ASN A 173 -14.23 -7.37 -24.37
N TRP A 174 -13.37 -8.39 -24.53
CA TRP A 174 -13.79 -9.65 -25.14
C TRP A 174 -14.93 -10.33 -24.38
N VAL A 175 -14.87 -10.38 -23.05
CA VAL A 175 -15.96 -10.93 -22.21
C VAL A 175 -17.24 -10.11 -22.41
N ILE A 176 -17.16 -8.78 -22.37
CA ILE A 176 -18.32 -7.90 -22.53
C ILE A 176 -18.99 -8.11 -23.90
N GLU A 177 -18.21 -8.22 -24.97
CA GLU A 177 -18.72 -8.46 -26.32
C GLU A 177 -19.46 -9.82 -26.44
N ASN A 178 -18.87 -10.89 -25.89
CA ASN A 178 -19.49 -12.21 -25.89
C ASN A 178 -20.79 -12.25 -25.07
N VAL A 179 -20.75 -11.68 -23.85
CA VAL A 179 -21.96 -11.59 -23.00
C VAL A 179 -23.05 -10.78 -23.71
N ARG A 180 -22.69 -9.67 -24.35
CA ARG A 180 -23.66 -8.88 -25.13
C ARG A 180 -24.25 -9.66 -26.30
N ALA A 181 -23.46 -10.49 -26.98
CA ALA A 181 -23.94 -11.34 -28.06
C ALA A 181 -24.89 -12.45 -27.58
N GLU A 182 -24.66 -13.01 -26.40
CA GLU A 182 -25.46 -14.13 -25.86
C GLU A 182 -26.75 -13.68 -25.16
N ILE A 183 -26.69 -12.62 -24.37
CA ILE A 183 -27.81 -12.21 -23.49
C ILE A 183 -28.25 -10.76 -23.69
N GLY A 184 -27.68 -10.04 -24.66
CA GLY A 184 -27.98 -8.62 -24.90
C GLY A 184 -29.47 -8.34 -25.14
N ASP A 185 -30.17 -9.26 -25.79
CA ASP A 185 -31.60 -9.13 -26.09
C ASP A 185 -32.51 -9.17 -24.85
N PHE A 186 -32.00 -9.71 -23.72
CA PHE A 186 -32.74 -9.71 -22.46
C PHE A 186 -32.68 -8.37 -21.72
N TYR A 187 -31.80 -7.47 -22.13
CA TYR A 187 -31.63 -6.16 -21.51
C TYR A 187 -32.09 -5.08 -22.47
N PRO A 188 -33.00 -4.19 -22.05
CA PRO A 188 -33.36 -3.04 -22.88
C PRO A 188 -32.10 -2.21 -23.17
N ALA A 189 -32.07 -1.58 -24.36
CA ALA A 189 -30.93 -0.78 -24.86
C ALA A 189 -30.71 0.51 -24.01
N ILE A 190 -30.61 0.37 -22.70
CA ILE A 190 -30.21 1.41 -21.77
C ILE A 190 -28.67 1.37 -21.68
N LYS A 191 -28.04 2.51 -21.69
CA LYS A 191 -26.60 2.80 -21.58
C LYS A 191 -25.86 2.09 -20.42
N VAL A 192 -25.95 0.78 -20.31
CA VAL A 192 -25.28 -0.02 -19.27
C VAL A 192 -23.76 0.04 -19.43
N VAL A 193 -23.25 0.27 -20.63
CA VAL A 193 -21.83 0.31 -20.94
C VAL A 193 -21.14 1.56 -20.39
N GLU A 194 -21.81 2.70 -20.38
CA GLU A 194 -21.25 3.94 -19.80
C GLU A 194 -21.14 3.85 -18.27
N ILE A 195 -22.09 3.18 -17.62
CA ILE A 195 -22.07 3.01 -16.16
C ILE A 195 -20.93 2.10 -15.70
N LEU A 196 -20.63 1.02 -16.43
CA LEU A 196 -19.56 0.08 -16.07
C LEU A 196 -18.16 0.61 -16.38
N LEU A 197 -17.99 1.43 -17.43
CA LEU A 197 -16.70 2.03 -17.77
C LEU A 197 -16.40 3.29 -16.97
N GLU A 198 -17.41 4.00 -16.46
CA GLU A 198 -17.23 5.13 -15.54
C GLU A 198 -16.96 4.66 -14.09
N GLU A 199 -17.17 3.35 -13.81
CA GLU A 199 -16.99 2.76 -12.48
C GLU A 199 -15.63 2.07 -12.26
N PHE A 200 -14.79 1.94 -13.28
CA PHE A 200 -13.42 1.44 -13.22
C PHE A 200 -12.42 2.54 -13.57
#